data_493f49d39e1dc044001e9b32356e69b4
#
_entry.id   493f49d39e1dc044001e9b32356e69b4
#
_cell.length_a   1.000
_cell.length_b   1.000
_cell.length_c   1.000
_cell.angle_alpha   90.00
_cell.angle_beta   90.00
_cell.angle_gamma   90.00
#
_symmetry.space_group_name_H-M   'P 1'
#
loop_
_entity.id
_entity.type
_entity.pdbx_description
1 polymer ?
#
loop_
_entity_poly.entity_id
_entity_poly.type
_entity_poly.pdbx_seq_one_letter_code
_entity_poly.pdbx_strand_id
1 'polypeptide(L)'
;GVGALQWDAGAVLDARSESSRNIWTVANPFGVSTSLNNFTASNVVNLKRALWENSGTNPTDAQATKLINFVRGVDSYDENKDNSTTDKRWKLGDIFNSRLVVVGPPKGKTTSSASKDHTEAYYRHINGYKAFKTGASCGVNCAVRDEVVYVGANDGMLHAFDSSSGKELWAFIPPMMLPSLKS
;
A
#
# COMPACT_ATOMS: atom_id res chain seq x y z
N GLY A 1 23.80 18.45 -10.15
CA GLY A 1 23.37 18.86 -8.80
C GLY A 1 22.20 18.00 -8.36
N VAL A 2 22.16 17.64 -7.09
CA VAL A 2 20.99 16.99 -6.49
C VAL A 2 19.87 18.03 -6.49
N GLY A 3 18.72 17.73 -7.10
CA GLY A 3 17.55 18.62 -7.05
C GLY A 3 17.10 18.83 -5.60
N ALA A 4 16.37 19.92 -5.35
CA ALA A 4 15.78 20.15 -4.02
C ALA A 4 14.83 19.02 -3.67
N LEU A 5 14.86 18.58 -2.39
CA LEU A 5 13.90 17.60 -1.86
C LEU A 5 12.48 18.17 -2.05
N GLN A 6 11.64 17.42 -2.74
CA GLN A 6 10.26 17.84 -3.00
C GLN A 6 9.35 17.45 -1.82
N TRP A 7 9.52 16.23 -1.31
CA TRP A 7 8.80 15.69 -0.16
C TRP A 7 9.55 14.49 0.42
N ASP A 8 9.27 14.16 1.66
CA ASP A 8 9.71 12.96 2.35
C ASP A 8 8.46 12.16 2.75
N ALA A 9 8.30 10.96 2.17
CA ALA A 9 7.12 10.12 2.40
C ALA A 9 6.95 9.74 3.86
N GLY A 10 8.05 9.47 4.58
CA GLY A 10 8.03 9.15 5.99
C GLY A 10 7.52 10.32 6.83
N ALA A 11 8.04 11.53 6.58
CA ALA A 11 7.60 12.74 7.28
C ALA A 11 6.13 13.09 6.96
N VAL A 12 5.72 12.98 5.68
CA VAL A 12 4.33 13.21 5.26
C VAL A 12 3.40 12.20 5.92
N LEU A 13 3.79 10.93 5.99
CA LEU A 13 3.00 9.88 6.62
C LEU A 13 2.96 10.04 8.14
N ASP A 14 4.07 10.42 8.79
CA ASP A 14 4.13 10.67 10.22
C ASP A 14 3.22 11.82 10.65
N ALA A 15 3.10 12.86 9.83
CA ALA A 15 2.21 13.98 10.09
C ALA A 15 0.71 13.62 10.04
N ARG A 16 0.34 12.48 9.42
CA ARG A 16 -1.07 12.06 9.30
C ARG A 16 -1.56 11.37 10.57
N SER A 17 -2.86 11.54 10.86
CA SER A 17 -3.55 10.69 11.83
C SER A 17 -3.56 9.23 11.34
N GLU A 18 -3.33 8.29 12.26
CA GLU A 18 -3.41 6.84 12.03
C GLU A 18 -4.81 6.41 11.54
N SER A 19 -5.85 7.10 12.00
CA SER A 19 -7.24 6.84 11.59
C SER A 19 -7.52 7.21 10.13
N SER A 20 -6.75 8.15 9.56
CA SER A 20 -6.88 8.59 8.16
C SER A 20 -6.18 7.67 7.16
N ARG A 21 -5.43 6.66 7.62
CA ARG A 21 -4.75 5.70 6.75
C ARG A 21 -5.72 4.66 6.17
N ASN A 22 -5.55 4.36 4.91
CA ASN A 22 -6.24 3.26 4.23
C ASN A 22 -5.31 2.03 4.23
N ILE A 23 -5.45 1.17 5.23
CA ILE A 23 -4.68 -0.08 5.30
C ILE A 23 -5.63 -1.25 5.13
N TRP A 24 -5.30 -2.18 4.24
CA TRP A 24 -6.12 -3.34 3.97
C TRP A 24 -5.31 -4.63 3.85
N THR A 25 -5.99 -5.74 4.04
CA THR A 25 -5.44 -7.09 3.89
C THR A 25 -6.55 -8.05 3.45
N VAL A 26 -6.19 -9.27 3.11
CA VAL A 26 -7.12 -10.39 2.91
C VAL A 26 -6.99 -11.31 4.12
N ALA A 27 -7.82 -11.10 5.13
CA ALA A 27 -7.82 -11.91 6.34
C ALA A 27 -8.57 -13.24 6.19
N ASN A 28 -9.47 -13.32 5.22
CA ASN A 28 -10.21 -14.52 4.88
C ASN A 28 -10.04 -14.81 3.39
N PRO A 29 -9.32 -15.85 2.99
CA PRO A 29 -9.08 -16.16 1.57
C PRO A 29 -10.36 -16.50 0.79
N PHE A 30 -11.45 -16.80 1.49
CA PHE A 30 -12.77 -17.10 0.90
C PHE A 30 -13.76 -15.93 1.01
N GLY A 31 -13.39 -14.85 1.70
CA GLY A 31 -14.21 -13.65 1.87
C GLY A 31 -13.62 -12.48 1.11
N VAL A 32 -14.35 -11.94 0.14
CA VAL A 32 -13.95 -10.71 -0.56
C VAL A 32 -14.26 -9.54 0.35
N SER A 33 -13.24 -8.93 0.94
CA SER A 33 -13.40 -7.60 1.53
C SER A 33 -13.43 -6.57 0.42
N THR A 34 -14.52 -5.83 0.32
CA THR A 34 -14.66 -4.71 -0.63
C THR A 34 -14.09 -3.40 -0.06
N SER A 35 -13.69 -3.40 1.20
CA SER A 35 -13.16 -2.20 1.86
C SER A 35 -11.64 -2.12 1.73
N LEU A 36 -11.16 -1.00 1.19
CA LEU A 36 -9.73 -0.65 1.13
C LEU A 36 -9.18 -0.14 2.48
N ASN A 37 -9.93 -0.25 3.56
CA ASN A 37 -9.52 0.10 4.92
C ASN A 37 -10.13 -0.90 5.90
N ASN A 38 -9.74 -2.16 5.77
CA ASN A 38 -10.26 -3.23 6.63
C ASN A 38 -9.30 -3.65 7.76
N PHE A 39 -8.05 -3.19 7.74
CA PHE A 39 -7.11 -3.44 8.82
C PHE A 39 -7.31 -2.40 9.94
N THR A 40 -8.41 -2.55 10.69
CA THR A 40 -8.87 -1.62 11.72
C THR A 40 -9.28 -2.36 12.99
N ALA A 41 -9.25 -1.64 14.13
CA ALA A 41 -9.71 -2.18 15.42
C ALA A 41 -11.19 -2.63 15.37
N SER A 42 -12.04 -1.94 14.61
CA SER A 42 -13.44 -2.34 14.44
C SER A 42 -13.62 -3.68 13.69
N ASN A 43 -12.59 -4.13 12.99
CA ASN A 43 -12.58 -5.40 12.26
C ASN A 43 -11.76 -6.50 12.98
N VAL A 44 -11.44 -6.31 14.25
CA VAL A 44 -10.55 -7.20 15.03
C VAL A 44 -11.02 -8.65 15.04
N VAL A 45 -12.32 -8.90 15.09
CA VAL A 45 -12.89 -10.27 15.11
C VAL A 45 -12.47 -11.09 13.89
N ASN A 46 -12.38 -10.45 12.73
CA ASN A 46 -11.97 -11.10 11.47
C ASN A 46 -10.44 -11.20 11.33
N LEU A 47 -9.70 -10.29 11.96
CA LEU A 47 -8.25 -10.18 11.82
C LEU A 47 -7.47 -11.01 12.84
N LYS A 48 -7.96 -11.12 14.08
CA LYS A 48 -7.20 -11.67 15.20
C LYS A 48 -6.66 -13.08 14.95
N ARG A 49 -7.41 -13.95 14.30
CA ARG A 49 -6.96 -15.31 13.99
C ARG A 49 -5.77 -15.32 13.03
N ALA A 50 -5.82 -14.50 11.98
CA ALA A 50 -4.74 -14.40 11.01
C ALA A 50 -3.49 -13.75 11.61
N LEU A 51 -3.65 -12.77 12.49
CA LEU A 51 -2.54 -12.14 13.22
C LEU A 51 -1.82 -13.11 14.17
N TRP A 52 -2.50 -14.13 14.70
CA TRP A 52 -1.95 -15.15 15.61
C TRP A 52 -1.85 -16.53 14.96
N GLU A 53 -1.94 -16.64 13.68
CA GLU A 53 -1.82 -17.90 12.96
C GLU A 53 -0.59 -18.70 13.41
N ASN A 54 0.03 -19.37 13.58
CA ASN A 54 1.24 -20.05 13.99
C ASN A 54 1.69 -19.84 15.46
N SER A 55 0.91 -19.17 16.30
CA SER A 55 1.34 -18.92 17.68
C SER A 55 0.92 -19.99 18.69
N GLY A 56 0.04 -20.92 18.29
CA GLY A 56 -0.54 -21.90 19.20
C GLY A 56 -1.49 -21.32 20.28
N THR A 57 -1.73 -20.00 20.27
CA THR A 57 -2.59 -19.30 21.21
C THR A 57 -3.66 -18.49 20.50
N ASN A 58 -4.82 -18.35 21.12
CA ASN A 58 -5.86 -17.42 20.64
C ASN A 58 -5.73 -16.10 21.36
N PRO A 59 -5.53 -14.97 20.66
CA PRO A 59 -5.47 -13.67 21.30
C PRO A 59 -6.85 -13.22 21.76
N THR A 60 -6.86 -12.39 22.79
CA THR A 60 -8.06 -11.60 23.12
C THR A 60 -8.25 -10.49 22.07
N ASP A 61 -9.48 -9.97 21.98
CA ASP A 61 -9.76 -8.83 21.11
C ASP A 61 -8.93 -7.60 21.51
N ALA A 62 -8.69 -7.40 22.80
CA ALA A 62 -7.85 -6.31 23.31
C ALA A 62 -6.40 -6.43 22.83
N GLN A 63 -5.81 -7.62 22.89
CA GLN A 63 -4.44 -7.86 22.40
C GLN A 63 -4.34 -7.61 20.89
N ALA A 64 -5.29 -8.12 20.11
CA ALA A 64 -5.29 -7.92 18.66
C ALA A 64 -5.57 -6.45 18.29
N THR A 65 -6.47 -5.77 18.99
CA THR A 65 -6.72 -4.33 18.80
C THR A 65 -5.46 -3.51 19.08
N LYS A 66 -4.74 -3.85 20.16
CA LYS A 66 -3.48 -3.19 20.51
C LYS A 66 -2.45 -3.30 19.37
N LEU A 67 -2.28 -4.50 18.79
CA LEU A 67 -1.39 -4.72 17.67
C LEU A 67 -1.85 -3.98 16.40
N ILE A 68 -3.15 -4.02 16.08
CA ILE A 68 -3.70 -3.30 14.93
C ILE A 68 -3.42 -1.80 15.05
N ASN A 69 -3.67 -1.21 16.21
CA ASN A 69 -3.41 0.21 16.44
C ASN A 69 -1.91 0.54 16.30
N PHE A 70 -1.04 -0.31 16.84
CA PHE A 70 0.40 -0.17 16.72
C PHE A 70 0.86 -0.16 15.27
N VAL A 71 0.43 -1.11 14.47
CA VAL A 71 0.76 -1.19 13.03
C VAL A 71 0.20 0.02 12.27
N ARG A 72 -0.93 0.58 12.70
CA ARG A 72 -1.49 1.80 12.11
C ARG A 72 -0.72 3.07 12.47
N GLY A 73 0.07 3.05 13.53
CA GLY A 73 0.91 4.19 13.93
C GLY A 73 0.56 4.81 15.28
N VAL A 74 -0.11 4.08 16.16
CA VAL A 74 -0.32 4.43 17.59
C VAL A 74 0.75 3.75 18.43
N ASP A 75 1.36 4.43 19.38
CA ASP A 75 2.33 3.83 20.32
C ASP A 75 1.64 3.01 21.40
N SER A 76 0.86 2.01 20.97
CA SER A 76 0.07 1.16 21.85
C SER A 76 0.92 0.36 22.86
N TYR A 77 2.21 0.24 22.62
CA TYR A 77 3.13 -0.53 23.47
C TYR A 77 4.03 0.35 24.34
N ASP A 78 3.87 1.68 24.28
CA ASP A 78 4.68 2.64 25.05
C ASP A 78 6.19 2.41 24.77
N GLU A 79 6.57 2.39 23.48
CA GLU A 79 7.96 2.15 23.08
C GLU A 79 8.89 3.27 23.54
N ASN A 80 8.39 4.49 23.61
CA ASN A 80 9.15 5.65 24.08
C ASN A 80 9.22 5.77 25.61
N LYS A 81 8.44 4.93 26.36
CA LYS A 81 8.39 4.84 27.83
C LYS A 81 8.00 6.15 28.53
N ASP A 82 7.06 6.86 27.94
CA ASP A 82 6.50 8.09 28.54
C ASP A 82 5.20 7.85 29.33
N ASN A 83 4.78 6.57 29.46
CA ASN A 83 3.56 6.09 30.08
C ASN A 83 2.28 6.47 29.34
N SER A 84 2.37 6.80 28.04
CA SER A 84 1.23 6.95 27.16
C SER A 84 1.15 5.78 26.16
N THR A 85 -0.05 5.34 25.84
CA THR A 85 -0.32 4.27 24.86
C THR A 85 -1.23 4.76 23.73
N THR A 86 -1.40 6.07 23.63
CA THR A 86 -2.29 6.71 22.65
C THR A 86 -1.57 7.68 21.72
N ASP A 87 -0.29 7.90 21.95
CA ASP A 87 0.53 8.80 21.15
C ASP A 87 0.79 8.23 19.75
N LYS A 88 1.16 9.10 18.85
CA LYS A 88 1.62 8.67 17.54
C LYS A 88 3.03 8.08 17.61
N ARG A 89 3.27 7.08 16.78
CA ARG A 89 4.62 6.56 16.49
C ARG A 89 4.95 6.77 15.02
N TRP A 90 6.25 6.65 14.69
CA TRP A 90 6.70 6.64 13.30
C TRP A 90 6.03 5.50 12.52
N LYS A 91 5.52 5.79 11.31
CA LYS A 91 4.60 4.91 10.60
C LYS A 91 5.20 4.16 9.41
N LEU A 92 6.29 4.65 8.85
CA LEU A 92 6.93 4.02 7.69
C LEU A 92 8.13 3.20 8.14
N GLY A 93 8.12 1.92 7.84
CA GLY A 93 9.28 1.06 8.05
C GLY A 93 10.42 1.38 7.08
N ASP A 94 11.62 0.90 7.39
CA ASP A 94 12.78 1.06 6.52
C ASP A 94 12.53 0.43 5.15
N ILE A 95 12.90 1.16 4.10
CA ILE A 95 12.88 0.67 2.73
C ILE A 95 14.26 0.07 2.43
N PHE A 96 14.38 -1.23 2.66
CA PHE A 96 15.63 -1.97 2.47
C PHE A 96 15.42 -3.16 1.51
N ASN A 97 16.30 -3.30 0.52
CA ASN A 97 16.20 -4.31 -0.54
C ASN A 97 14.92 -4.25 -1.40
N SER A 98 14.11 -3.21 -1.28
CA SER A 98 12.93 -3.00 -2.09
C SER A 98 13.22 -1.99 -3.20
N ARG A 99 12.74 -2.29 -4.41
CA ARG A 99 12.79 -1.34 -5.53
C ARG A 99 11.52 -0.50 -5.54
N LEU A 100 11.69 0.80 -5.69
CA LEU A 100 10.57 1.68 -5.99
C LEU A 100 10.09 1.43 -7.41
N VAL A 101 8.79 1.30 -7.58
CA VAL A 101 8.14 1.17 -8.89
C VAL A 101 7.21 2.36 -9.08
N VAL A 102 7.46 3.13 -10.12
CA VAL A 102 6.64 4.30 -10.45
C VAL A 102 5.70 3.93 -11.59
N VAL A 103 4.40 4.07 -11.36
CA VAL A 103 3.35 3.77 -12.35
C VAL A 103 2.52 5.03 -12.58
N GLY A 104 2.67 5.58 -13.78
CA GLY A 104 1.92 6.75 -14.22
C GLY A 104 1.06 6.47 -15.45
N PRO A 105 0.68 7.52 -16.18
CA PRO A 105 -0.07 7.40 -17.42
C PRO A 105 0.63 6.48 -18.42
N PRO A 106 -0.11 5.73 -19.25
CA PRO A 106 0.45 4.85 -20.25
C PRO A 106 1.20 5.65 -21.33
N LYS A 107 2.52 5.46 -21.41
CA LYS A 107 3.42 6.21 -22.33
C LYS A 107 3.87 5.36 -23.54
N GLY A 108 3.40 4.12 -23.67
CA GLY A 108 3.80 3.23 -24.75
C GLY A 108 3.47 3.79 -26.15
N LYS A 109 4.44 3.68 -27.07
CA LYS A 109 4.24 4.03 -28.46
C LYS A 109 3.47 2.91 -29.18
N THR A 110 2.71 3.28 -30.20
CA THR A 110 2.02 2.36 -31.11
C THR A 110 2.38 2.71 -32.55
N THR A 111 2.39 1.71 -33.45
CA THR A 111 2.57 1.91 -34.89
C THR A 111 1.70 0.93 -35.65
N SER A 112 1.00 1.41 -36.67
CA SER A 112 0.23 0.59 -37.62
C SER A 112 1.06 0.10 -38.81
N SER A 113 2.34 0.46 -38.87
CA SER A 113 3.22 0.08 -39.98
C SER A 113 3.51 -1.41 -39.97
N ALA A 114 3.09 -2.12 -41.01
CA ALA A 114 3.35 -3.54 -41.22
C ALA A 114 4.83 -3.88 -41.34
N SER A 115 5.68 -2.91 -41.70
CA SER A 115 7.13 -3.09 -41.72
C SER A 115 7.74 -3.22 -40.31
N LYS A 116 6.91 -3.04 -39.28
CA LYS A 116 7.29 -3.09 -37.85
C LYS A 116 6.43 -4.10 -37.08
N ASP A 117 5.86 -5.10 -37.74
CA ASP A 117 4.95 -6.08 -37.20
C ASP A 117 5.52 -6.92 -36.03
N HIS A 118 6.83 -7.11 -35.96
CA HIS A 118 7.51 -7.79 -34.87
C HIS A 118 7.93 -6.88 -33.71
N THR A 119 7.57 -5.59 -33.73
CA THR A 119 7.91 -4.66 -32.68
C THR A 119 6.83 -4.60 -31.58
N GLU A 120 7.22 -4.28 -30.33
CA GLU A 120 6.25 -4.03 -29.24
C GLU A 120 5.25 -2.92 -29.60
N ALA A 121 5.66 -1.90 -30.35
CA ALA A 121 4.78 -0.81 -30.76
C ALA A 121 3.67 -1.30 -31.70
N TYR A 122 3.97 -2.21 -32.62
CA TYR A 122 3.00 -2.85 -33.51
C TYR A 122 2.10 -3.81 -32.69
N TYR A 123 2.69 -4.62 -31.82
CA TYR A 123 1.92 -5.52 -30.95
C TYR A 123 0.90 -4.74 -30.10
N ARG A 124 1.31 -3.63 -29.48
CA ARG A 124 0.39 -2.75 -28.76
C ARG A 124 -0.73 -2.20 -29.66
N HIS A 125 -0.40 -1.87 -30.91
CA HIS A 125 -1.38 -1.37 -31.87
C HIS A 125 -2.47 -2.40 -32.16
N ILE A 126 -2.11 -3.62 -32.55
CA ILE A 126 -3.08 -4.67 -32.89
C ILE A 126 -3.87 -5.18 -31.67
N ASN A 127 -3.34 -5.03 -30.44
CA ASN A 127 -4.00 -5.44 -29.21
C ASN A 127 -4.76 -4.30 -28.50
N GLY A 128 -5.12 -3.25 -29.21
CA GLY A 128 -6.04 -2.22 -28.69
C GLY A 128 -5.44 -1.28 -27.65
N TYR A 129 -4.11 -1.20 -27.50
CA TYR A 129 -3.47 -0.33 -26.51
C TYR A 129 -3.86 1.16 -26.65
N LYS A 130 -4.19 1.61 -27.86
CA LYS A 130 -4.67 2.99 -28.05
C LYS A 130 -5.99 3.23 -27.32
N ALA A 131 -6.93 2.30 -27.39
CA ALA A 131 -8.22 2.39 -26.70
C ALA A 131 -8.02 2.36 -25.15
N PHE A 132 -7.11 1.52 -24.64
CA PHE A 132 -6.72 1.53 -23.22
C PHE A 132 -6.14 2.89 -22.82
N LYS A 133 -5.16 3.41 -23.59
CA LYS A 133 -4.49 4.68 -23.28
C LYS A 133 -5.46 5.87 -23.23
N THR A 134 -6.49 5.88 -24.08
CA THR A 134 -7.50 6.97 -24.13
C THR A 134 -8.70 6.75 -23.22
N GLY A 135 -8.71 5.67 -22.45
CA GLY A 135 -9.78 5.37 -21.51
C GLY A 135 -10.97 4.60 -22.08
N ALA A 136 -10.97 4.33 -23.40
CA ALA A 136 -12.10 3.62 -24.03
C ALA A 136 -12.30 2.18 -23.51
N SER A 137 -11.23 1.55 -23.02
CA SER A 137 -11.28 0.18 -22.47
C SER A 137 -10.89 0.08 -20.98
N CYS A 138 -10.59 1.19 -20.31
CA CYS A 138 -10.26 1.19 -18.87
C CYS A 138 -11.29 1.93 -18.00
N GLY A 139 -12.39 2.39 -18.59
CA GLY A 139 -13.46 3.10 -17.88
C GLY A 139 -13.15 4.52 -17.45
N VAL A 140 -11.89 4.94 -17.52
CA VAL A 140 -11.40 6.29 -17.22
C VAL A 140 -10.34 6.68 -18.22
N ASN A 141 -10.06 7.98 -18.35
CA ASN A 141 -8.99 8.44 -19.21
C ASN A 141 -7.64 8.10 -18.60
N CYS A 142 -7.07 6.96 -18.97
CA CYS A 142 -5.79 6.47 -18.44
C CYS A 142 -4.61 7.39 -18.79
N ALA A 143 -4.75 8.29 -19.75
CA ALA A 143 -3.70 9.24 -20.10
C ALA A 143 -3.49 10.35 -19.06
N VAL A 144 -4.46 10.56 -18.17
CA VAL A 144 -4.43 11.60 -17.13
C VAL A 144 -4.47 11.04 -15.71
N ARG A 145 -4.31 9.72 -15.55
CA ARG A 145 -4.23 9.14 -14.20
C ARG A 145 -2.99 9.64 -13.48
N ASP A 146 -3.12 9.81 -12.17
CA ASP A 146 -2.01 10.22 -11.32
C ASP A 146 -0.87 9.20 -11.34
N GLU A 147 0.34 9.70 -11.12
CA GLU A 147 1.52 8.85 -10.98
C GLU A 147 1.66 8.41 -9.54
N VAL A 148 1.84 7.10 -9.33
CA VAL A 148 1.92 6.46 -8.01
C VAL A 148 3.25 5.74 -7.86
N VAL A 149 3.88 5.94 -6.72
CA VAL A 149 5.10 5.23 -6.31
C VAL A 149 4.71 4.06 -5.41
N TYR A 150 5.09 2.85 -5.80
CA TYR A 150 4.89 1.63 -5.02
C TYR A 150 6.20 1.18 -4.41
N VAL A 151 6.17 0.80 -3.13
CA VAL A 151 7.35 0.30 -2.43
C VAL A 151 6.97 -0.61 -1.26
N GLY A 152 7.68 -1.71 -1.09
CA GLY A 152 7.61 -2.53 0.13
C GLY A 152 8.52 -1.97 1.21
N ALA A 153 8.09 -2.02 2.46
CA ALA A 153 8.87 -1.59 3.61
C ALA A 153 8.97 -2.69 4.67
N ASN A 154 9.88 -2.54 5.62
CA ASN A 154 10.13 -3.51 6.69
C ASN A 154 9.00 -3.59 7.74
N ASP A 155 8.01 -2.71 7.65
CA ASP A 155 6.77 -2.80 8.42
C ASP A 155 5.80 -3.88 7.92
N GLY A 156 6.19 -4.63 6.88
CA GLY A 156 5.40 -5.72 6.30
C GLY A 156 4.34 -5.27 5.30
N MET A 157 4.39 -4.01 4.85
CA MET A 157 3.40 -3.45 3.94
C MET A 157 3.96 -3.13 2.55
N LEU A 158 3.10 -3.21 1.56
CA LEU A 158 3.27 -2.54 0.27
C LEU A 158 2.55 -1.19 0.35
N HIS A 159 3.30 -0.11 0.22
CA HIS A 159 2.77 1.25 0.21
C HIS A 159 2.58 1.77 -1.21
N ALA A 160 1.56 2.60 -1.38
CA ALA A 160 1.31 3.38 -2.58
C ALA A 160 1.29 4.87 -2.21
N PHE A 161 2.23 5.62 -2.74
CA PHE A 161 2.35 7.05 -2.51
C PHE A 161 2.03 7.84 -3.78
N ASP A 162 1.30 8.93 -3.63
CA ASP A 162 1.16 9.93 -4.69
C ASP A 162 2.53 10.55 -5.00
N SER A 163 2.96 10.51 -6.26
CA SER A 163 4.31 10.92 -6.63
C SER A 163 4.52 12.43 -6.56
N SER A 164 3.45 13.21 -6.58
CA SER A 164 3.52 14.68 -6.53
C SER A 164 3.64 15.23 -5.11
N SER A 165 3.07 14.52 -4.13
CA SER A 165 2.93 15.01 -2.75
C SER A 165 3.58 14.12 -1.68
N GLY A 166 3.96 12.89 -2.03
CA GLY A 166 4.43 11.90 -1.05
C GLY A 166 3.35 11.36 -0.11
N LYS A 167 2.08 11.71 -0.35
CA LYS A 167 0.97 11.26 0.48
C LYS A 167 0.69 9.77 0.24
N GLU A 168 0.63 8.98 1.32
CA GLU A 168 0.17 7.59 1.23
C GLU A 168 -1.29 7.54 0.76
N LEU A 169 -1.54 6.91 -0.36
CA LEU A 169 -2.88 6.67 -0.89
C LEU A 169 -3.51 5.47 -0.19
N TRP A 170 -2.74 4.42 -0.04
CA TRP A 170 -3.10 3.21 0.68
C TRP A 170 -1.86 2.38 1.03
N ALA A 171 -2.01 1.44 1.96
CA ALA A 171 -1.07 0.37 2.23
C ALA A 171 -1.76 -0.99 2.20
N PHE A 172 -1.05 -2.02 1.77
CA PHE A 172 -1.54 -3.39 1.74
C PHE A 172 -0.63 -4.30 2.54
N ILE A 173 -1.20 -5.07 3.45
CA ILE A 173 -0.51 -6.11 4.19
C ILE A 173 -0.77 -7.45 3.50
N PRO A 174 0.23 -8.09 2.86
CA PRO A 174 0.08 -9.43 2.33
C PRO A 174 -0.33 -10.40 3.44
N PRO A 175 -1.29 -11.31 3.21
CA PRO A 175 -1.80 -12.22 4.25
C PRO A 175 -0.70 -13.00 4.98
N MET A 176 0.33 -13.41 4.26
CA MET A 176 1.47 -14.13 4.82
C MET A 176 2.30 -13.32 5.82
N MET A 177 2.20 -11.99 5.79
CA MET A 177 2.90 -11.09 6.71
C MET A 177 2.13 -10.87 8.03
N LEU A 178 0.82 -11.16 8.06
CA LEU A 178 -0.01 -10.92 9.24
C LEU A 178 0.56 -11.56 10.53
N PRO A 179 1.00 -12.84 10.53
CA PRO A 179 1.56 -13.45 11.75
C PRO A 179 2.88 -12.82 12.20
N SER A 180 3.61 -12.17 11.29
CA SER A 180 4.91 -11.56 11.58
C SER A 180 4.82 -10.13 12.12
N LEU A 181 3.65 -9.50 12.07
CA LEU A 181 3.47 -8.11 12.55
C LEU A 181 3.63 -7.95 14.07
N LYS A 182 3.64 -9.05 14.81
CA LYS A 182 3.79 -9.07 16.28
C LYS A 182 5.21 -9.38 16.75
N SER A 183 6.13 -9.71 15.82
CA SER A 183 7.52 -10.10 16.11
C SER A 183 8.45 -8.90 16.16
#